data_576f6aed234dd9eb506cf34c651ba37f
#
_entry.id   576f6aed234dd9eb506cf34c651ba37f
#
_cell.length_a   1.000
_cell.length_b   1.000
_cell.length_c   1.000
_cell.angle_alpha   90.00
_cell.angle_beta   90.00
_cell.angle_gamma   90.00
#
_symmetry.space_group_name_H-M   'P 1'
#
loop_
_entity.id
_entity.type
_entity.pdbx_description
1 polymer ?
#
loop_
_entity_poly.entity_id
_entity_poly.type
_entity_poly.pdbx_seq_one_letter_code
_entity_poly.pdbx_strand_id
1 'polypeptide(L)'
;EGMKPELVREYTALIKRIMEVSRKYQYGRTLELRQCFPFEYSKMPAVILKPAMVKEELYICEDFSKDKVITVSSYEEIGNYIKEGKADAGIGIIEEVGIGVSDELHNLLAEKDLYITQCKVQEDGGVRRKVVTFTDKLVVLPSHNRVKVMFECPNHSGSISSILSMISDYGVNLTEIHSRPFWKDNSWNYKFFVEMNANIDTKEIRALIYQLSQETAYLKILGSYACEGDF
;
A
#
# COMPACT_ATOMS: atom_id res chain seq x y z
N GLU A 1 -48.96 9.91 7.17
CA GLU A 1 -48.72 8.79 6.27
C GLU A 1 -47.24 8.49 6.27
N GLY A 2 -46.83 7.25 6.68
CA GLY A 2 -45.44 6.84 6.73
C GLY A 2 -44.88 6.58 5.32
N MET A 3 -43.61 6.87 5.14
CA MET A 3 -42.90 6.61 3.88
C MET A 3 -42.92 5.11 3.54
N LYS A 4 -43.16 4.76 2.28
CA LYS A 4 -43.12 3.35 1.84
C LYS A 4 -41.78 2.72 2.13
N PRO A 5 -41.71 1.46 2.62
CA PRO A 5 -40.44 0.80 2.97
C PRO A 5 -39.37 0.83 1.86
N GLU A 6 -39.78 0.69 0.62
CA GLU A 6 -38.89 0.78 -0.59
C GLU A 6 -38.24 2.17 -0.67
N LEU A 7 -39.04 3.24 -0.49
CA LEU A 7 -38.53 4.60 -0.50
C LEU A 7 -37.60 4.91 0.68
N VAL A 8 -37.85 4.30 1.85
CA VAL A 8 -36.98 4.45 3.02
C VAL A 8 -35.54 3.96 2.68
N ARG A 9 -35.46 2.82 2.01
CA ARG A 9 -34.14 2.26 1.58
C ARG A 9 -33.41 3.21 0.62
N GLU A 10 -34.11 3.70 -0.40
CA GLU A 10 -33.53 4.63 -1.38
C GLU A 10 -33.12 5.96 -0.76
N TYR A 11 -33.96 6.52 0.10
CA TYR A 11 -33.59 7.74 0.84
C TYR A 11 -32.40 7.53 1.77
N THR A 12 -32.32 6.40 2.45
CA THR A 12 -31.20 6.07 3.31
C THR A 12 -29.91 5.99 2.52
N ALA A 13 -29.94 5.35 1.35
CA ALA A 13 -28.78 5.27 0.44
C ALA A 13 -28.35 6.66 -0.05
N LEU A 14 -29.30 7.51 -0.46
CA LEU A 14 -29.04 8.88 -0.89
C LEU A 14 -28.40 9.73 0.23
N ILE A 15 -28.98 9.72 1.42
CA ILE A 15 -28.43 10.45 2.57
C ILE A 15 -27.04 9.97 2.93
N LYS A 16 -26.84 8.65 2.95
CA LYS A 16 -25.51 8.06 3.20
C LYS A 16 -24.50 8.57 2.18
N ARG A 17 -24.86 8.60 0.90
CA ARG A 17 -23.99 9.11 -0.18
C ARG A 17 -23.65 10.60 -0.02
N ILE A 18 -24.61 11.42 0.33
CA ILE A 18 -24.41 12.85 0.63
C ILE A 18 -23.40 13.01 1.78
N MET A 19 -23.55 12.20 2.84
CA MET A 19 -22.63 12.23 3.98
C MET A 19 -21.21 11.80 3.60
N GLU A 20 -21.05 10.79 2.74
CA GLU A 20 -19.76 10.33 2.25
C GLU A 20 -19.03 11.44 1.48
N VAL A 21 -19.70 12.09 0.53
CA VAL A 21 -19.14 13.21 -0.24
C VAL A 21 -18.81 14.42 0.66
N SER A 22 -19.69 14.72 1.63
CA SER A 22 -19.45 15.80 2.61
C SER A 22 -18.21 15.52 3.46
N ARG A 23 -18.02 14.27 3.91
CA ARG A 23 -16.83 13.87 4.70
C ARG A 23 -15.53 14.07 3.92
N LYS A 24 -15.49 13.71 2.64
CA LYS A 24 -14.33 13.98 1.77
C LYS A 24 -13.91 15.46 1.87
N TYR A 25 -14.85 16.37 1.71
CA TYR A 25 -14.57 17.81 1.80
C TYR A 25 -14.09 18.22 3.20
N GLN A 26 -14.74 17.71 4.24
CA GLN A 26 -14.40 17.99 5.64
C GLN A 26 -12.98 17.50 5.98
N TYR A 27 -12.60 16.29 5.57
CA TYR A 27 -11.27 15.76 5.81
C TYR A 27 -10.18 16.56 5.09
N GLY A 28 -10.41 16.91 3.83
CA GLY A 28 -9.50 17.79 3.08
C GLY A 28 -9.30 19.12 3.78
N ARG A 29 -10.39 19.73 4.24
CA ARG A 29 -10.34 21.01 4.96
C ARG A 29 -9.67 20.90 6.33
N THR A 30 -9.93 19.82 7.06
CA THR A 30 -9.29 19.57 8.36
C THR A 30 -7.78 19.43 8.21
N LEU A 31 -7.33 18.68 7.21
CA LEU A 31 -5.92 18.49 6.91
C LEU A 31 -5.22 19.83 6.58
N GLU A 32 -5.85 20.68 5.78
CA GLU A 32 -5.34 22.02 5.45
C GLU A 32 -5.21 22.91 6.69
N LEU A 33 -6.23 22.95 7.54
CA LEU A 33 -6.26 23.81 8.71
C LEU A 33 -5.30 23.37 9.82
N ARG A 34 -5.18 22.06 10.03
CA ARG A 34 -4.35 21.50 11.10
C ARG A 34 -2.93 21.19 10.67
N GLN A 35 -2.65 21.14 9.38
CA GLN A 35 -1.35 20.74 8.80
C GLN A 35 -0.82 19.42 9.39
N CYS A 36 -1.73 18.48 9.71
CA CYS A 36 -1.45 17.27 10.44
C CYS A 36 -1.62 16.02 9.56
N PHE A 37 -0.76 15.85 8.56
CA PHE A 37 -0.69 14.56 7.88
C PHE A 37 -0.09 13.53 8.85
N PRO A 38 -0.76 12.38 9.09
CA PRO A 38 -0.36 11.47 10.19
C PRO A 38 0.85 10.59 9.88
N PHE A 39 1.44 10.71 8.69
CA PHE A 39 2.57 9.90 8.26
C PHE A 39 3.78 10.78 7.96
N GLU A 40 4.91 10.43 8.58
CA GLU A 40 6.20 11.05 8.28
C GLU A 40 6.80 10.43 7.02
N TYR A 41 7.41 11.24 6.16
CA TYR A 41 8.11 10.78 4.97
C TYR A 41 9.29 11.68 4.60
N SER A 42 10.26 11.07 3.92
CA SER A 42 11.42 11.77 3.36
C SER A 42 11.13 12.21 1.92
N LYS A 43 11.60 13.39 1.54
CA LYS A 43 11.64 13.86 0.14
C LYS A 43 13.02 13.62 -0.53
N MET A 44 13.89 12.89 0.15
CA MET A 44 15.21 12.52 -0.34
C MET A 44 15.21 11.06 -0.78
N PRO A 45 15.79 10.74 -1.94
CA PRO A 45 15.95 9.35 -2.37
C PRO A 45 16.70 8.53 -1.32
N ALA A 46 16.33 7.26 -1.17
CA ALA A 46 17.09 6.33 -0.34
C ALA A 46 18.45 6.04 -1.00
N VAL A 47 19.51 6.07 -0.20
CA VAL A 47 20.84 5.65 -0.65
C VAL A 47 20.97 4.16 -0.36
N ILE A 48 21.17 3.37 -1.41
CA ILE A 48 21.26 1.92 -1.31
C ILE A 48 22.66 1.50 -1.75
N LEU A 49 23.46 1.05 -0.80
CA LEU A 49 24.82 0.57 -1.02
C LEU A 49 24.93 -0.94 -0.86
N LYS A 50 24.14 -1.50 0.07
CA LYS A 50 24.17 -2.92 0.47
C LYS A 50 22.74 -3.46 0.57
N PRO A 51 22.11 -3.86 -0.53
CA PRO A 51 20.80 -4.50 -0.47
C PRO A 51 20.92 -5.94 0.03
N ALA A 52 19.91 -6.40 0.78
CA ALA A 52 19.73 -7.79 1.16
C ALA A 52 18.67 -8.45 0.27
N MET A 53 18.88 -9.72 -0.06
CA MET A 53 18.01 -10.50 -0.94
C MET A 53 17.98 -11.95 -0.53
N VAL A 54 16.84 -12.62 -0.72
CA VAL A 54 16.76 -14.07 -0.56
C VAL A 54 17.64 -14.75 -1.61
N LYS A 55 18.39 -15.77 -1.18
CA LYS A 55 19.39 -16.44 -2.04
C LYS A 55 18.82 -16.96 -3.35
N GLU A 56 17.61 -17.50 -3.30
CA GLU A 56 16.90 -18.06 -4.45
C GLU A 56 16.51 -16.99 -5.49
N GLU A 57 16.45 -15.72 -5.08
CA GLU A 57 16.08 -14.60 -5.95
C GLU A 57 17.31 -13.80 -6.46
N LEU A 58 18.51 -14.23 -6.16
CA LEU A 58 19.74 -13.51 -6.53
C LEU A 58 19.87 -13.26 -8.05
N TYR A 59 19.20 -14.06 -8.87
CA TYR A 59 19.19 -13.92 -10.33
C TYR A 59 18.49 -12.64 -10.82
N ILE A 60 17.58 -12.06 -10.01
CA ILE A 60 16.87 -10.82 -10.38
C ILE A 60 17.66 -9.54 -10.08
N CYS A 61 18.84 -9.64 -9.48
CA CYS A 61 19.63 -8.50 -9.05
C CYS A 61 20.52 -7.98 -10.20
N GLU A 62 19.90 -7.22 -11.13
CA GLU A 62 20.62 -6.63 -12.27
C GLU A 62 21.30 -5.29 -11.94
N ASP A 63 20.71 -4.49 -11.05
CA ASP A 63 21.14 -3.13 -10.75
C ASP A 63 22.30 -3.06 -9.75
N PHE A 64 22.70 -4.19 -9.17
CA PHE A 64 23.77 -4.28 -8.19
C PHE A 64 24.79 -5.37 -8.58
N SER A 65 26.08 -5.11 -8.36
CA SER A 65 27.03 -6.20 -8.49
C SER A 65 26.84 -7.23 -7.37
N LYS A 66 26.90 -8.51 -7.73
CA LYS A 66 26.55 -9.63 -6.82
C LYS A 66 27.37 -9.66 -5.53
N ASP A 67 28.60 -9.10 -5.57
CA ASP A 67 29.49 -8.96 -4.42
C ASP A 67 29.02 -7.91 -3.39
N LYS A 68 28.10 -7.01 -3.79
CA LYS A 68 27.50 -6.00 -2.90
C LYS A 68 26.19 -6.44 -2.29
N VAL A 69 25.58 -7.50 -2.82
CA VAL A 69 24.29 -8.02 -2.33
C VAL A 69 24.54 -8.96 -1.16
N ILE A 70 23.87 -8.71 -0.05
CA ILE A 70 23.84 -9.61 1.09
C ILE A 70 22.79 -10.69 0.84
N THR A 71 23.19 -11.93 0.77
CA THR A 71 22.27 -13.07 0.59
C THR A 71 21.84 -13.63 1.93
N VAL A 72 20.54 -13.82 2.08
CA VAL A 72 19.89 -14.34 3.29
C VAL A 72 18.96 -15.51 2.95
N SER A 73 18.41 -16.16 3.96
CA SER A 73 17.60 -17.38 3.80
C SER A 73 16.08 -17.11 3.75
N SER A 74 15.63 -15.93 4.20
CA SER A 74 14.20 -15.58 4.25
C SER A 74 13.97 -14.07 4.17
N TYR A 75 12.76 -13.68 3.83
CA TYR A 75 12.34 -12.27 3.87
C TYR A 75 12.37 -11.71 5.31
N GLU A 76 12.07 -12.52 6.31
CA GLU A 76 12.16 -12.07 7.71
C GLU A 76 13.59 -11.65 8.08
N GLU A 77 14.59 -12.40 7.61
CA GLU A 77 15.99 -12.09 7.80
C GLU A 77 16.39 -10.77 7.11
N ILE A 78 15.85 -10.48 5.91
CA ILE A 78 16.01 -9.17 5.25
C ILE A 78 15.53 -8.05 6.18
N GLY A 79 14.32 -8.18 6.72
CA GLY A 79 13.73 -7.20 7.63
C GLY A 79 14.59 -6.94 8.86
N ASN A 80 15.17 -7.99 9.44
CA ASN A 80 16.07 -7.87 10.59
C ASN A 80 17.38 -7.16 10.21
N TYR A 81 17.98 -7.51 9.05
CA TYR A 81 19.21 -6.86 8.56
C TYR A 81 19.02 -5.37 8.32
N ILE A 82 17.87 -4.97 7.76
CA ILE A 82 17.57 -3.53 7.57
C ILE A 82 17.42 -2.84 8.94
N LYS A 83 16.67 -3.42 9.86
CA LYS A 83 16.44 -2.83 11.19
C LYS A 83 17.73 -2.73 12.05
N GLU A 84 18.65 -3.64 11.85
CA GLU A 84 19.95 -3.65 12.51
C GLU A 84 21.00 -2.78 11.81
N GLY A 85 20.66 -2.15 10.67
CA GLY A 85 21.59 -1.34 9.87
C GLY A 85 22.69 -2.15 9.17
N LYS A 86 22.50 -3.45 9.00
CA LYS A 86 23.41 -4.33 8.25
C LYS A 86 23.19 -4.25 6.74
N ALA A 87 21.96 -3.97 6.33
CA ALA A 87 21.57 -3.70 4.96
C ALA A 87 20.83 -2.36 4.88
N ASP A 88 20.98 -1.65 3.75
CA ASP A 88 20.30 -0.38 3.51
C ASP A 88 18.89 -0.59 2.95
N ALA A 89 18.67 -1.70 2.26
CA ALA A 89 17.41 -2.04 1.60
C ALA A 89 17.25 -3.56 1.46
N GLY A 90 16.03 -3.99 1.22
CA GLY A 90 15.70 -5.32 0.73
C GLY A 90 15.24 -5.27 -0.72
N ILE A 91 15.46 -6.36 -1.44
CA ILE A 91 14.95 -6.59 -2.80
C ILE A 91 14.19 -7.91 -2.80
N GLY A 92 13.02 -7.95 -3.42
CA GLY A 92 12.22 -9.17 -3.50
C GLY A 92 11.15 -9.12 -4.57
N ILE A 93 10.61 -10.30 -4.92
CA ILE A 93 9.50 -10.45 -5.86
C ILE A 93 8.19 -10.28 -5.06
N ILE A 94 7.44 -9.23 -5.37
CA ILE A 94 6.16 -8.99 -4.70
C ILE A 94 5.00 -9.68 -5.42
N GLU A 95 5.15 -9.90 -6.72
CA GLU A 95 4.15 -10.57 -7.55
C GLU A 95 4.81 -11.25 -8.77
N GLU A 96 4.33 -12.45 -9.13
CA GLU A 96 4.77 -13.20 -10.31
C GLU A 96 3.54 -13.71 -11.08
N VAL A 97 3.51 -13.50 -12.39
CA VAL A 97 2.43 -14.01 -13.25
C VAL A 97 2.38 -15.53 -13.22
N GLY A 98 1.20 -16.06 -12.91
CA GLY A 98 0.98 -17.52 -12.78
C GLY A 98 1.15 -18.06 -11.36
N ILE A 99 1.88 -17.36 -10.48
CA ILE A 99 2.01 -17.69 -9.05
C ILE A 99 1.14 -16.78 -8.20
N GLY A 100 1.12 -15.47 -8.52
CA GLY A 100 0.37 -14.45 -7.80
C GLY A 100 1.25 -13.63 -6.85
N VAL A 101 0.61 -13.00 -5.87
CA VAL A 101 1.26 -12.09 -4.92
C VAL A 101 1.98 -12.85 -3.81
N SER A 102 3.15 -12.33 -3.40
CA SER A 102 3.92 -12.85 -2.27
C SER A 102 3.31 -12.39 -0.94
N ASP A 103 2.63 -13.31 -0.25
CA ASP A 103 2.07 -13.03 1.08
C ASP A 103 3.16 -12.75 2.11
N GLU A 104 4.26 -13.48 2.03
CA GLU A 104 5.39 -13.34 2.96
C GLU A 104 5.98 -11.92 2.88
N LEU A 105 6.22 -11.42 1.65
CA LEU A 105 6.77 -10.07 1.48
C LEU A 105 5.77 -8.98 1.90
N HIS A 106 4.48 -9.14 1.59
CA HIS A 106 3.46 -8.19 2.04
C HIS A 106 3.34 -8.14 3.58
N ASN A 107 3.40 -9.29 4.24
CA ASN A 107 3.38 -9.36 5.70
C ASN A 107 4.65 -8.74 6.29
N LEU A 108 5.83 -9.02 5.74
CA LEU A 108 7.08 -8.40 6.17
C LEU A 108 6.99 -6.88 6.12
N LEU A 109 6.56 -6.30 4.99
CA LEU A 109 6.41 -4.85 4.82
C LEU A 109 5.44 -4.28 5.87
N ALA A 110 4.32 -4.99 6.12
CA ALA A 110 3.33 -4.56 7.08
C ALA A 110 3.80 -4.64 8.54
N GLU A 111 4.55 -5.67 8.92
CA GLU A 111 4.91 -5.96 10.30
C GLU A 111 6.21 -5.28 10.76
N LYS A 112 7.16 -5.08 9.84
CA LYS A 112 8.49 -4.53 10.15
C LYS A 112 8.63 -3.04 9.84
N ASP A 113 7.56 -2.30 9.53
CA ASP A 113 7.63 -0.90 9.12
C ASP A 113 8.66 -0.67 8.00
N LEU A 114 8.49 -1.42 6.92
CA LEU A 114 9.26 -1.30 5.71
C LEU A 114 8.41 -0.73 4.59
N TYR A 115 9.05 0.02 3.69
CA TYR A 115 8.36 0.80 2.66
C TYR A 115 9.00 0.59 1.29
N ILE A 116 8.18 0.27 0.30
CA ILE A 116 8.61 0.16 -1.08
C ILE A 116 9.03 1.54 -1.58
N THR A 117 10.21 1.62 -2.17
CA THR A 117 10.80 2.84 -2.75
C THR A 117 10.96 2.77 -4.25
N GLN A 118 11.03 1.56 -4.81
CA GLN A 118 11.13 1.31 -6.25
C GLN A 118 10.36 0.05 -6.62
N CYS A 119 9.86 0.02 -7.85
CA CYS A 119 9.21 -1.14 -8.44
C CYS A 119 9.63 -1.25 -9.91
N LYS A 120 9.99 -2.46 -10.33
CA LYS A 120 10.40 -2.77 -11.71
C LYS A 120 9.70 -4.04 -12.16
N VAL A 121 9.14 -4.01 -13.35
CA VAL A 121 8.62 -5.22 -13.98
C VAL A 121 9.73 -5.85 -14.80
N GLN A 122 10.07 -7.08 -14.47
CA GLN A 122 11.06 -7.89 -15.20
C GLN A 122 10.35 -9.02 -15.93
N GLU A 123 10.85 -9.35 -17.12
CA GLU A 123 10.40 -10.50 -17.88
C GLU A 123 11.61 -11.36 -18.24
N ASP A 124 11.57 -12.62 -17.78
CA ASP A 124 12.59 -13.61 -18.07
C ASP A 124 11.94 -14.94 -18.39
N GLY A 125 12.34 -15.55 -19.55
CA GLY A 125 11.79 -16.83 -19.99
C GLY A 125 10.26 -16.85 -20.19
N GLY A 126 9.63 -15.69 -20.46
CA GLY A 126 8.18 -15.55 -20.59
C GLY A 126 7.44 -15.44 -19.25
N VAL A 127 8.15 -15.37 -18.15
CA VAL A 127 7.59 -15.13 -16.81
C VAL A 127 7.80 -13.67 -16.43
N ARG A 128 6.70 -12.96 -16.13
CA ARG A 128 6.74 -11.56 -15.68
C ARG A 128 6.69 -11.50 -14.17
N ARG A 129 7.58 -10.69 -13.59
CA ARG A 129 7.74 -10.50 -12.16
C ARG A 129 7.74 -9.02 -11.79
N LYS A 130 7.05 -8.70 -10.72
CA LYS A 130 7.09 -7.37 -10.11
C LYS A 130 8.10 -7.40 -8.98
N VAL A 131 9.26 -6.80 -9.21
CA VAL A 131 10.38 -6.74 -8.27
C VAL A 131 10.34 -5.39 -7.55
N VAL A 132 10.44 -5.42 -6.23
CA VAL A 132 10.43 -4.22 -5.42
C VAL A 132 11.70 -4.07 -4.59
N THR A 133 12.14 -2.83 -4.43
CA THR A 133 13.15 -2.43 -3.45
C THR A 133 12.45 -1.72 -2.29
N PHE A 134 12.79 -2.07 -1.06
CA PHE A 134 12.15 -1.51 0.13
C PHE A 134 13.16 -1.18 1.23
N THR A 135 12.85 -0.16 2.03
CA THR A 135 13.71 0.39 3.09
C THR A 135 12.91 0.62 4.37
N ASP A 136 13.57 1.06 5.43
CA ASP A 136 12.95 1.40 6.72
C ASP A 136 12.33 2.82 6.77
N LYS A 137 12.38 3.57 5.66
CA LYS A 137 11.86 4.93 5.57
C LYS A 137 10.89 5.09 4.42
N LEU A 138 9.74 5.70 4.70
CA LEU A 138 8.83 6.13 3.64
C LEU A 138 9.48 7.28 2.87
N VAL A 139 9.71 7.08 1.58
CA VAL A 139 10.23 8.08 0.64
C VAL A 139 9.10 8.50 -0.29
N VAL A 140 8.93 9.81 -0.51
CA VAL A 140 7.96 10.35 -1.45
C VAL A 140 8.65 11.34 -2.36
N LEU A 141 8.74 11.03 -3.65
CA LEU A 141 9.36 11.86 -4.67
C LEU A 141 8.32 12.36 -5.68
N PRO A 142 8.56 13.48 -6.35
CA PRO A 142 7.65 13.99 -7.39
C PRO A 142 7.46 13.02 -8.57
N SER A 143 8.44 12.16 -8.84
CA SER A 143 8.40 11.14 -9.89
C SER A 143 7.58 9.90 -9.52
N HIS A 144 7.18 9.73 -8.26
CA HIS A 144 6.41 8.58 -7.84
C HIS A 144 5.00 8.62 -8.44
N ASN A 145 4.53 7.49 -8.93
CA ASN A 145 3.24 7.33 -9.57
C ASN A 145 2.38 6.20 -8.98
N ARG A 146 2.89 5.54 -7.94
CA ARG A 146 2.19 4.47 -7.22
C ARG A 146 2.22 4.72 -5.72
N VAL A 147 1.11 4.40 -5.08
CA VAL A 147 0.98 4.34 -3.62
C VAL A 147 0.37 3.00 -3.27
N LYS A 148 1.07 2.24 -2.43
CA LYS A 148 0.56 0.98 -1.90
C LYS A 148 0.21 1.15 -0.43
N VAL A 149 -1.00 0.74 -0.06
CA VAL A 149 -1.49 0.79 1.32
C VAL A 149 -2.04 -0.57 1.75
N MET A 150 -2.04 -0.80 3.05
CA MET A 150 -2.76 -1.89 3.69
C MET A 150 -3.73 -1.32 4.71
N PHE A 151 -4.96 -1.81 4.74
CA PHE A 151 -5.92 -1.46 5.78
C PHE A 151 -6.71 -2.68 6.26
N GLU A 152 -7.16 -2.60 7.51
CA GLU A 152 -8.03 -3.62 8.10
C GLU A 152 -9.49 -3.22 7.92
N CYS A 153 -10.29 -4.19 7.51
CA CYS A 153 -11.72 -4.01 7.27
C CYS A 153 -12.50 -5.14 7.96
N PRO A 154 -13.55 -4.82 8.76
CA PRO A 154 -14.38 -5.83 9.37
C PRO A 154 -15.16 -6.61 8.32
N ASN A 155 -15.40 -7.89 8.61
CA ASN A 155 -16.12 -8.79 7.70
C ASN A 155 -17.63 -8.63 7.82
N HIS A 156 -18.19 -7.55 7.28
CA HIS A 156 -19.63 -7.36 7.16
C HIS A 156 -20.00 -6.75 5.79
N SER A 157 -21.26 -6.90 5.42
CA SER A 157 -21.76 -6.42 4.13
C SER A 157 -21.54 -4.91 3.95
N GLY A 158 -20.91 -4.53 2.83
CA GLY A 158 -20.68 -3.15 2.45
C GLY A 158 -19.39 -2.52 2.99
N SER A 159 -18.63 -3.19 3.87
CA SER A 159 -17.39 -2.64 4.44
C SER A 159 -16.39 -2.22 3.38
N ILE A 160 -15.98 -3.14 2.51
CA ILE A 160 -15.03 -2.83 1.44
C ILE A 160 -15.63 -1.89 0.39
N SER A 161 -16.94 -2.00 0.10
CA SER A 161 -17.61 -1.14 -0.89
C SER A 161 -17.52 0.34 -0.51
N SER A 162 -17.69 0.67 0.78
CA SER A 162 -17.55 2.06 1.27
C SER A 162 -16.14 2.59 1.06
N ILE A 163 -15.13 1.77 1.32
CA ILE A 163 -13.72 2.15 1.12
C ILE A 163 -13.40 2.36 -0.37
N LEU A 164 -13.85 1.46 -1.25
CA LEU A 164 -13.65 1.59 -2.69
C LEU A 164 -14.38 2.82 -3.26
N SER A 165 -15.59 3.10 -2.79
CA SER A 165 -16.33 4.31 -3.16
C SER A 165 -15.56 5.58 -2.75
N MET A 166 -15.00 5.58 -1.54
CA MET A 166 -14.17 6.67 -1.04
C MET A 166 -12.96 6.91 -1.95
N ILE A 167 -12.20 5.88 -2.31
CA ILE A 167 -11.05 5.99 -3.23
C ILE A 167 -11.51 6.54 -4.58
N SER A 168 -12.60 6.01 -5.13
CA SER A 168 -13.18 6.45 -6.39
C SER A 168 -13.59 7.93 -6.38
N ASP A 169 -14.09 8.44 -5.24
CA ASP A 169 -14.47 9.85 -5.09
C ASP A 169 -13.32 10.84 -5.26
N TYR A 170 -12.09 10.39 -5.01
CA TYR A 170 -10.88 11.18 -5.28
C TYR A 170 -10.36 11.04 -6.72
N GLY A 171 -11.07 10.28 -7.57
CA GLY A 171 -10.67 10.05 -8.97
C GLY A 171 -9.44 9.17 -9.11
N VAL A 172 -9.13 8.37 -8.10
CA VAL A 172 -7.94 7.52 -8.07
C VAL A 172 -8.26 6.17 -8.68
N ASN A 173 -7.40 5.73 -9.62
CA ASN A 173 -7.48 4.40 -10.20
C ASN A 173 -6.72 3.38 -9.35
N LEU A 174 -7.33 2.22 -9.13
CA LEU A 174 -6.69 1.07 -8.48
C LEU A 174 -5.98 0.23 -9.55
N THR A 175 -4.73 -0.10 -9.29
CA THR A 175 -3.94 -0.99 -10.15
C THR A 175 -3.84 -2.40 -9.59
N GLU A 176 -4.03 -2.55 -8.27
CA GLU A 176 -4.01 -3.86 -7.61
C GLU A 176 -4.91 -3.82 -6.38
N ILE A 177 -5.63 -4.92 -6.13
CA ILE A 177 -6.33 -5.17 -4.88
C ILE A 177 -6.31 -6.66 -4.58
N HIS A 178 -5.87 -7.02 -3.37
CA HIS A 178 -6.02 -8.36 -2.85
C HIS A 178 -6.30 -8.33 -1.35
N SER A 179 -6.80 -9.43 -0.80
CA SER A 179 -7.20 -9.52 0.58
C SER A 179 -6.67 -10.78 1.25
N ARG A 180 -6.46 -10.68 2.57
CA ARG A 180 -6.09 -11.81 3.43
C ARG A 180 -6.97 -11.82 4.66
N PRO A 181 -7.61 -12.96 4.97
CA PRO A 181 -8.35 -13.12 6.21
C PRO A 181 -7.39 -13.19 7.40
N PHE A 182 -7.82 -12.64 8.53
CA PHE A 182 -7.15 -12.80 9.80
C PHE A 182 -8.15 -12.84 10.94
N TRP A 183 -7.79 -13.51 12.04
CA TRP A 183 -8.63 -13.65 13.20
C TRP A 183 -8.27 -12.58 14.23
N LYS A 184 -9.26 -11.77 14.65
CA LYS A 184 -9.08 -10.73 15.66
C LYS A 184 -10.41 -10.49 16.38
N ASP A 185 -10.37 -10.30 17.70
CA ASP A 185 -11.54 -9.99 18.52
C ASP A 185 -12.71 -10.99 18.36
N ASN A 186 -12.36 -12.29 18.33
CA ASN A 186 -13.29 -13.40 18.12
C ASN A 186 -14.11 -13.33 16.81
N SER A 187 -13.55 -12.68 15.79
CA SER A 187 -14.17 -12.58 14.47
C SER A 187 -13.14 -12.66 13.33
N TRP A 188 -13.60 -13.13 12.16
CA TRP A 188 -12.84 -13.03 10.94
C TRP A 188 -12.91 -11.59 10.44
N ASN A 189 -11.73 -11.03 10.15
CA ASN A 189 -11.54 -9.73 9.53
C ASN A 189 -10.65 -9.90 8.29
N TYR A 190 -10.51 -8.84 7.50
CA TYR A 190 -9.67 -8.86 6.29
C TYR A 190 -8.65 -7.71 6.33
N LYS A 191 -7.40 -8.05 5.99
CA LYS A 191 -6.40 -7.08 5.54
C LYS A 191 -6.56 -6.93 4.03
N PHE A 192 -6.74 -5.72 3.56
CA PHE A 192 -6.75 -5.38 2.15
C PHE A 192 -5.45 -4.68 1.80
N PHE A 193 -4.81 -5.15 0.75
CA PHE A 193 -3.63 -4.54 0.15
C PHE A 193 -4.07 -3.91 -1.16
N VAL A 194 -3.83 -2.62 -1.29
CA VAL A 194 -4.34 -1.83 -2.42
C VAL A 194 -3.21 -1.00 -2.99
N GLU A 195 -3.00 -1.09 -4.30
CA GLU A 195 -2.11 -0.21 -5.04
C GLU A 195 -2.94 0.79 -5.84
N MET A 196 -2.54 2.04 -5.77
CA MET A 196 -3.23 3.17 -6.41
C MET A 196 -2.29 3.90 -7.37
N ASN A 197 -2.80 4.32 -8.52
CA ASN A 197 -2.11 5.23 -9.42
C ASN A 197 -2.19 6.66 -8.86
N ALA A 198 -1.22 7.02 -8.03
CA ALA A 198 -1.25 8.23 -7.22
C ALA A 198 0.14 8.68 -6.75
N ASN A 199 0.23 9.94 -6.29
CA ASN A 199 1.41 10.45 -5.58
C ASN A 199 0.99 11.08 -4.25
N ILE A 200 1.59 10.65 -3.14
CA ILE A 200 1.25 11.13 -1.79
C ILE A 200 1.51 12.63 -1.62
N ASP A 201 2.42 13.23 -2.38
CA ASP A 201 2.76 14.66 -2.21
C ASP A 201 1.67 15.60 -2.77
N THR A 202 0.60 15.07 -3.39
CA THR A 202 -0.56 15.86 -3.81
C THR A 202 -1.55 16.05 -2.66
N LYS A 203 -2.26 17.19 -2.65
CA LYS A 203 -3.24 17.51 -1.59
C LYS A 203 -4.37 16.50 -1.53
N GLU A 204 -4.86 16.10 -2.68
CA GLU A 204 -5.99 15.16 -2.86
C GLU A 204 -5.63 13.79 -2.28
N ILE A 205 -4.44 13.28 -2.59
CA ILE A 205 -4.00 11.96 -2.11
C ILE A 205 -3.71 12.00 -0.61
N ARG A 206 -3.11 13.07 -0.09
CA ARG A 206 -2.95 13.23 1.36
C ARG A 206 -4.31 13.26 2.08
N ALA A 207 -5.30 13.95 1.49
CA ALA A 207 -6.66 13.97 2.05
C ALA A 207 -7.31 12.58 2.01
N LEU A 208 -7.14 11.83 0.92
CA LEU A 208 -7.61 10.44 0.81
C LEU A 208 -6.95 9.55 1.88
N ILE A 209 -5.62 9.56 1.99
CA ILE A 209 -4.89 8.76 2.98
C ILE A 209 -5.32 9.14 4.40
N TYR A 210 -5.48 10.43 4.68
CA TYR A 210 -5.99 10.88 5.96
C TYR A 210 -7.42 10.37 6.23
N GLN A 211 -8.32 10.49 5.27
CA GLN A 211 -9.68 9.95 5.40
C GLN A 211 -9.67 8.45 5.62
N LEU A 212 -8.90 7.68 4.84
CA LEU A 212 -8.73 6.23 5.03
C LEU A 212 -8.26 5.90 6.46
N SER A 213 -7.30 6.67 6.98
CA SER A 213 -6.79 6.46 8.35
C SER A 213 -7.85 6.73 9.44
N GLN A 214 -8.86 7.54 9.17
CA GLN A 214 -9.94 7.83 10.11
C GLN A 214 -11.13 6.86 9.98
N GLU A 215 -11.31 6.24 8.81
CA GLU A 215 -12.50 5.42 8.52
C GLU A 215 -12.20 3.91 8.47
N THR A 216 -10.93 3.51 8.60
CA THR A 216 -10.53 2.11 8.74
C THR A 216 -10.05 1.81 10.16
N ALA A 217 -10.14 0.56 10.59
CA ALA A 217 -9.66 0.16 11.92
C ALA A 217 -8.14 0.29 12.07
N TYR A 218 -7.42 0.10 10.96
CA TYR A 218 -5.98 0.27 10.86
C TYR A 218 -5.62 0.60 9.41
N LEU A 219 -4.71 1.53 9.20
CA LEU A 219 -4.14 1.87 7.90
C LEU A 219 -2.62 1.93 8.00
N LYS A 220 -1.96 1.33 7.02
CA LYS A 220 -0.52 1.45 6.83
C LYS A 220 -0.18 1.77 5.38
N ILE A 221 0.71 2.73 5.17
CA ILE A 221 1.35 2.97 3.87
C ILE A 221 2.46 1.94 3.74
N LEU A 222 2.45 1.15 2.67
CA LEU A 222 3.49 0.17 2.34
C LEU A 222 4.53 0.73 1.38
N GLY A 223 4.28 1.87 0.77
CA GLY A 223 5.24 2.55 -0.08
C GLY A 223 4.63 3.62 -0.97
N SER A 224 5.50 4.50 -1.44
CA SER A 224 5.29 5.41 -2.56
C SER A 224 6.47 5.25 -3.50
N TYR A 225 6.22 4.97 -4.77
CA TYR A 225 7.28 4.60 -5.71
C TYR A 225 6.91 4.88 -7.17
N ALA A 226 7.92 4.94 -8.02
CA ALA A 226 7.73 4.81 -9.46
C ALA A 226 7.72 3.32 -9.83
N CYS A 227 6.73 2.90 -10.62
CA CYS A 227 6.74 1.57 -11.23
C CYS A 227 7.16 1.71 -12.69
N GLU A 228 8.24 1.04 -13.06
CA GLU A 228 8.75 0.96 -14.41
C GLU A 228 8.18 -0.30 -15.09
N GLY A 229 7.50 -0.09 -16.23
CA GLY A 229 6.79 -1.15 -16.96
C GLY A 229 5.35 -1.35 -16.50
N ASP A 230 4.56 -1.99 -17.37
CA ASP A 230 3.18 -2.42 -17.08
C ASP A 230 3.18 -3.90 -16.71
N PHE A 231 2.37 -4.25 -15.71
CA PHE A 231 2.26 -5.62 -15.18
C PHE A 231 0.96 -6.29 -15.63
#